data_4b4892805cdee51827c19d212de24b14
#
_entry.id   4b4892805cdee51827c19d212de24b14
#
_cell.length_a   1.000
_cell.length_b   1.000
_cell.length_c   1.000
_cell.angle_alpha   90.00
_cell.angle_beta   90.00
_cell.angle_gamma   90.00
#
_symmetry.space_group_name_H-M   'P 1'
#
loop_
_entity.id
_entity.type
_entity.pdbx_description
1 polymer ?
#
loop_
_entity_poly.entity_id
_entity_poly.type
_entity_poly.pdbx_seq_one_letter_code
_entity_poly.pdbx_strand_id
1 'polypeptide(L)'
;HSTHTSVVLEVRPGEAPLWRYWGPRLPDNCVPLAPLRDGRAIPPSSMEFDQPLTVAPTFGVGWYMQSALLAHRSGQQFAQQFTHCEVETLLTGKRIAIHLTDSVAQLRLSLQMALDAHDVLQLSSTLVNDGHDVLDVQWLAAGTVPLPGNAQTVRSYTGQWANEFQLQVDALSRSTWQRENRRGRTSHDSFPGAVVTTPGSTEHVGTVYGAHLAWSGNHRQAIEWLHDGQYQWQMGEWLAPGEVRLDAGERLQTPTLFASCSVQGLNGLAANFHATVRSRLPWPGGRMRPRPVHLNTWEAVYFDHRTDDIRELAEAAASVGVERFVLDDGWFQGRHSDRAALGDWWPDPAKYPDGLQPLARHVNQLGMEFGLWVEPEMVNPDSELFRSNPDWALQLEGRPLLTMRNQLVLDIAR
;
A
#
# COMPACT_ATOMS: atom_id res chain seq x y z
N HIS A 1 -9.73 21.80 -5.71
CA HIS A 1 -8.53 22.52 -5.27
C HIS A 1 -8.31 22.30 -3.76
N SER A 2 -7.05 22.11 -3.39
CA SER A 2 -6.54 22.28 -2.02
C SER A 2 -5.69 23.57 -1.95
N THR A 3 -4.81 23.69 -0.95
CA THR A 3 -3.97 24.88 -0.80
C THR A 3 -3.03 25.09 -1.97
N HIS A 4 -2.35 24.03 -2.42
CA HIS A 4 -1.32 24.12 -3.48
C HIS A 4 -1.55 23.18 -4.66
N THR A 5 -2.65 22.41 -4.67
CA THR A 5 -2.93 21.40 -5.69
C THR A 5 -4.30 21.60 -6.32
N SER A 6 -4.38 21.31 -7.63
CA SER A 6 -5.63 21.23 -8.39
C SER A 6 -5.79 19.88 -9.04
N VAL A 7 -7.03 19.38 -9.01
CA VAL A 7 -7.50 18.24 -9.80
C VAL A 7 -8.64 18.72 -10.69
N VAL A 8 -8.59 18.40 -11.98
CA VAL A 8 -9.66 18.73 -12.92
C VAL A 8 -10.03 17.48 -13.69
N LEU A 9 -11.30 17.12 -13.60
CA LEU A 9 -11.91 16.04 -14.35
C LEU A 9 -13.00 16.63 -15.28
N GLU A 10 -13.12 16.06 -16.46
CA GLU A 10 -14.25 16.32 -17.36
C GLU A 10 -15.19 15.12 -17.32
N VAL A 11 -16.45 15.38 -17.02
CA VAL A 11 -17.51 14.36 -17.02
C VAL A 11 -18.29 14.50 -18.33
N ARG A 12 -18.33 13.42 -19.11
CA ARG A 12 -19.12 13.27 -20.33
C ARG A 12 -20.22 12.24 -20.11
N PRO A 13 -21.40 12.45 -20.73
CA PRO A 13 -22.46 11.46 -20.62
C PRO A 13 -22.04 10.07 -21.14
N GLY A 14 -22.24 9.02 -20.34
CA GLY A 14 -21.95 7.66 -20.73
C GLY A 14 -20.46 7.25 -20.77
N GLU A 15 -19.57 8.11 -20.31
CA GLU A 15 -18.12 7.84 -20.31
C GLU A 15 -17.55 7.95 -18.91
N ALA A 16 -16.48 7.20 -18.62
CA ALA A 16 -15.68 7.43 -17.41
C ALA A 16 -15.05 8.84 -17.46
N PRO A 17 -15.00 9.59 -16.35
CA PRO A 17 -14.44 10.94 -16.33
C PRO A 17 -13.02 10.98 -16.86
N LEU A 18 -12.73 12.00 -17.67
CA LEU A 18 -11.41 12.25 -18.26
C LEU A 18 -10.53 13.04 -17.31
N TRP A 19 -9.27 12.65 -17.20
CA TRP A 19 -8.26 13.48 -16.60
C TRP A 19 -7.94 14.68 -17.46
N ARG A 20 -8.15 15.89 -16.93
CA ARG A 20 -7.74 17.14 -17.57
C ARG A 20 -6.50 17.73 -16.92
N TYR A 21 -6.40 17.61 -15.60
CA TYR A 21 -5.26 18.13 -14.87
C TYR A 21 -5.12 17.49 -13.49
N TRP A 22 -3.90 17.22 -13.06
CA TRP A 22 -3.46 17.05 -11.71
C TRP A 22 -2.06 17.64 -11.55
N GLY A 23 -1.90 18.58 -10.61
CA GLY A 23 -0.63 19.26 -10.42
C GLY A 23 -0.76 20.51 -9.53
N PRO A 24 0.20 21.42 -9.60
CA PRO A 24 0.18 22.67 -8.87
C PRO A 24 -1.14 23.43 -9.02
N ARG A 25 -1.52 24.20 -7.99
CA ARG A 25 -2.81 24.90 -7.97
C ARG A 25 -2.96 25.83 -9.18
N LEU A 26 -4.05 25.65 -9.90
CA LEU A 26 -4.47 26.54 -10.97
C LEU A 26 -5.17 27.78 -10.38
N PRO A 27 -5.06 28.96 -11.01
CA PRO A 27 -5.83 30.15 -10.64
C PRO A 27 -7.34 29.87 -10.63
N ASP A 28 -8.06 30.46 -9.69
CA ASP A 28 -9.52 30.23 -9.54
C ASP A 28 -10.33 30.75 -10.75
N ASN A 29 -9.77 31.66 -11.52
CA ASN A 29 -10.35 32.23 -12.75
C ASN A 29 -9.83 31.59 -14.05
N CYS A 30 -9.18 30.46 -13.98
CA CYS A 30 -8.72 29.69 -15.16
C CYS A 30 -9.94 29.10 -15.89
N VAL A 31 -10.53 29.87 -16.80
CA VAL A 31 -11.63 29.44 -17.68
C VAL A 31 -11.42 30.05 -19.08
N PRO A 32 -11.49 29.24 -20.13
CA PRO A 32 -11.73 27.81 -20.18
C PRO A 32 -10.44 27.04 -19.92
N LEU A 33 -10.56 25.90 -19.24
CA LEU A 33 -9.48 24.90 -19.09
C LEU A 33 -9.23 24.17 -20.42
N ALA A 34 -9.43 24.88 -21.52
CA ALA A 34 -9.28 24.38 -22.87
C ALA A 34 -7.87 23.84 -23.07
N PRO A 35 -7.74 22.87 -23.79
CA PRO A 35 -7.58 21.45 -23.47
C PRO A 35 -6.29 21.24 -22.72
N LEU A 36 -6.35 21.23 -21.42
CA LEU A 36 -5.20 20.88 -20.57
C LEU A 36 -4.62 19.53 -20.97
N ARG A 37 -5.48 18.68 -21.53
CA ARG A 37 -5.09 17.36 -22.02
C ARG A 37 -6.06 16.91 -23.12
N ASP A 38 -5.74 17.22 -24.36
CA ASP A 38 -6.43 16.66 -25.52
C ASP A 38 -5.61 15.49 -26.07
N GLY A 39 -6.30 14.47 -26.54
CA GLY A 39 -5.69 13.40 -27.30
C GLY A 39 -5.01 13.96 -28.59
N ARG A 40 -4.02 13.25 -29.09
CA ARG A 40 -3.40 13.57 -30.37
C ARG A 40 -4.47 13.50 -31.48
N ALA A 41 -4.42 14.45 -32.40
CA ALA A 41 -5.26 14.37 -33.59
C ALA A 41 -4.89 13.13 -34.41
N ILE A 42 -5.90 12.27 -34.67
CA ILE A 42 -5.72 11.05 -35.45
C ILE A 42 -5.54 11.42 -36.91
N PRO A 43 -4.46 11.00 -37.60
CA PRO A 43 -4.29 11.22 -39.01
C PRO A 43 -5.45 10.62 -39.83
N PRO A 44 -5.90 11.28 -40.91
CA PRO A 44 -7.12 10.86 -41.65
C PRO A 44 -7.13 9.45 -42.21
N SER A 45 -6.00 8.80 -42.37
CA SER A 45 -5.87 7.41 -42.87
C SER A 45 -5.31 6.45 -41.86
N SER A 46 -5.18 6.85 -40.59
CA SER A 46 -4.73 5.97 -39.51
C SER A 46 -5.88 5.09 -39.02
N MET A 47 -5.54 3.83 -38.74
CA MET A 47 -6.44 2.93 -38.00
C MET A 47 -6.17 3.01 -36.48
N GLU A 48 -5.24 3.83 -36.05
CA GLU A 48 -4.93 4.09 -34.64
C GLU A 48 -6.03 4.95 -34.01
N PHE A 49 -6.42 4.61 -32.82
CA PHE A 49 -7.44 5.32 -32.07
C PHE A 49 -6.88 5.63 -30.67
N ASP A 50 -6.43 6.84 -30.47
CA ASP A 50 -5.91 7.30 -29.17
C ASP A 50 -7.08 7.78 -28.30
N GLN A 51 -7.43 7.00 -27.30
CA GLN A 51 -8.38 7.42 -26.27
C GLN A 51 -7.68 8.39 -25.29
N PRO A 52 -8.36 9.45 -24.83
CA PRO A 52 -7.85 10.26 -23.74
C PRO A 52 -7.87 9.47 -22.43
N LEU A 53 -6.92 9.80 -21.52
CA LEU A 53 -6.82 9.13 -20.24
C LEU A 53 -8.05 9.40 -19.37
N THR A 54 -8.75 8.34 -18.98
CA THR A 54 -9.84 8.38 -18.01
C THR A 54 -9.37 7.99 -16.61
N VAL A 55 -10.23 8.19 -15.61
CA VAL A 55 -9.95 7.73 -14.22
C VAL A 55 -9.89 6.21 -14.10
N ALA A 56 -10.51 5.48 -15.05
CA ALA A 56 -10.54 4.02 -15.12
C ALA A 56 -10.48 3.56 -16.58
N PRO A 57 -9.32 3.65 -17.26
CA PRO A 57 -9.19 3.23 -18.63
C PRO A 57 -9.31 1.71 -18.75
N THR A 58 -10.09 1.20 -19.72
CA THR A 58 -10.32 -0.23 -19.95
C THR A 58 -10.25 -0.59 -21.44
N PHE A 59 -9.96 -1.85 -21.75
CA PHE A 59 -9.81 -2.33 -23.12
C PHE A 59 -11.07 -2.10 -24.00
N GLY A 60 -12.26 -2.22 -23.42
CA GLY A 60 -13.50 -2.13 -24.18
C GLY A 60 -13.77 -0.79 -24.86
N VAL A 61 -13.11 0.29 -24.39
CA VAL A 61 -13.17 1.61 -25.03
C VAL A 61 -12.07 1.84 -26.07
N GLY A 62 -11.30 0.81 -26.42
CA GLY A 62 -10.15 0.95 -27.33
C GLY A 62 -8.88 1.45 -26.64
N TRP A 63 -8.78 1.31 -25.34
CA TRP A 63 -7.57 1.62 -24.58
C TRP A 63 -6.60 0.43 -24.63
N TYR A 64 -5.53 0.54 -25.40
CA TYR A 64 -4.53 -0.52 -25.60
C TYR A 64 -3.28 -0.37 -24.73
N MET A 65 -3.25 0.66 -23.88
CA MET A 65 -2.27 0.85 -22.82
C MET A 65 -2.66 0.06 -21.59
N GLN A 66 -1.95 0.18 -20.49
CA GLN A 66 -2.28 -0.54 -19.26
C GLN A 66 -3.72 -0.19 -18.80
N SER A 67 -4.56 -1.22 -18.75
CA SER A 67 -5.92 -1.10 -18.27
C SER A 67 -5.98 -0.94 -16.75
N ALA A 68 -6.97 -0.22 -16.24
CA ALA A 68 -7.23 -0.13 -14.80
C ALA A 68 -7.90 -1.40 -14.24
N LEU A 69 -8.49 -2.22 -15.12
CA LEU A 69 -9.12 -3.50 -14.77
C LEU A 69 -8.69 -4.58 -15.77
N LEU A 70 -8.19 -5.69 -15.25
CA LEU A 70 -7.98 -6.93 -15.98
C LEU A 70 -8.78 -8.03 -15.28
N ALA A 71 -9.86 -8.43 -15.89
CA ALA A 71 -10.74 -9.47 -15.36
C ALA A 71 -11.40 -10.24 -16.51
N HIS A 72 -11.83 -11.47 -16.26
CA HIS A 72 -12.50 -12.29 -17.25
C HIS A 72 -13.40 -13.34 -16.58
N ARG A 73 -14.35 -13.91 -17.36
CA ARG A 73 -15.09 -15.10 -17.00
C ARG A 73 -14.65 -16.24 -17.89
N SER A 74 -13.95 -17.22 -17.32
CA SER A 74 -13.44 -18.40 -18.05
C SER A 74 -12.66 -18.06 -19.34
N GLY A 75 -11.83 -17.01 -19.28
CA GLY A 75 -11.03 -16.53 -20.41
C GLY A 75 -11.80 -15.70 -21.44
N GLN A 76 -13.06 -15.37 -21.18
CA GLN A 76 -13.91 -14.54 -22.03
C GLN A 76 -14.31 -13.24 -21.33
N GLN A 77 -14.93 -12.31 -22.03
CA GLN A 77 -15.41 -11.02 -21.51
C GLN A 77 -14.32 -10.18 -20.84
N PHE A 78 -13.11 -10.16 -21.42
CA PHE A 78 -11.97 -9.44 -20.91
C PHE A 78 -11.94 -7.95 -21.31
N ALA A 79 -12.79 -7.53 -22.26
CA ALA A 79 -12.85 -6.16 -22.78
C ALA A 79 -14.01 -5.40 -22.13
N GLN A 80 -13.87 -5.05 -20.85
CA GLN A 80 -14.87 -4.28 -20.12
C GLN A 80 -15.02 -2.87 -20.71
N GLN A 81 -16.29 -2.43 -20.82
CA GLN A 81 -16.66 -1.12 -21.29
C GLN A 81 -17.73 -0.50 -20.40
N PHE A 82 -17.34 0.46 -19.58
CA PHE A 82 -18.27 1.18 -18.73
C PHE A 82 -18.97 2.27 -19.52
N THR A 83 -20.28 2.05 -19.80
CA THR A 83 -21.13 2.92 -20.63
C THR A 83 -22.09 3.78 -19.84
N HIS A 84 -22.13 3.61 -18.52
CA HIS A 84 -22.93 4.43 -17.62
C HIS A 84 -22.04 4.99 -16.53
N CYS A 85 -22.19 6.29 -16.27
CA CYS A 85 -21.39 7.00 -15.27
C CYS A 85 -22.26 7.95 -14.46
N GLU A 86 -22.19 7.81 -13.14
CA GLU A 86 -22.76 8.76 -12.18
C GLU A 86 -21.64 9.34 -11.33
N VAL A 87 -21.67 10.65 -11.09
CA VAL A 87 -20.70 11.35 -10.28
C VAL A 87 -21.39 12.07 -9.13
N GLU A 88 -21.06 11.68 -7.92
CA GLU A 88 -21.53 12.32 -6.70
C GLU A 88 -20.47 13.23 -6.11
N THR A 89 -20.83 14.46 -5.79
CA THR A 89 -19.94 15.41 -5.10
C THR A 89 -20.30 15.46 -3.63
N LEU A 90 -19.33 15.12 -2.78
CA LEU A 90 -19.47 15.07 -1.32
C LEU A 90 -18.55 16.13 -0.67
N LEU A 91 -18.91 16.57 0.55
CA LEU A 91 -18.11 17.48 1.37
C LEU A 91 -17.60 18.72 0.61
N THR A 92 -18.53 19.51 0.03
CA THR A 92 -18.23 20.78 -0.67
C THR A 92 -17.16 20.65 -1.77
N GLY A 93 -17.18 19.53 -2.54
CA GLY A 93 -16.30 19.31 -3.69
C GLY A 93 -14.90 18.78 -3.36
N LYS A 94 -14.61 18.45 -2.10
CA LYS A 94 -13.33 17.85 -1.71
C LYS A 94 -13.28 16.33 -1.82
N ARG A 95 -14.45 15.72 -1.96
CA ARG A 95 -14.60 14.27 -2.18
C ARG A 95 -15.61 14.05 -3.28
N ILE A 96 -15.31 13.12 -4.17
CA ILE A 96 -16.24 12.66 -5.20
C ILE A 96 -16.30 11.13 -5.19
N ALA A 97 -17.48 10.60 -5.48
CA ALA A 97 -17.68 9.20 -5.82
C ALA A 97 -18.08 9.11 -7.29
N ILE A 98 -17.47 8.19 -8.01
CA ILE A 98 -17.73 7.91 -9.43
C ILE A 98 -18.22 6.48 -9.53
N HIS A 99 -19.41 6.28 -10.04
CA HIS A 99 -20.04 4.98 -10.20
C HIS A 99 -20.14 4.66 -11.69
N LEU A 100 -19.48 3.60 -12.11
CA LEU A 100 -19.40 3.14 -13.48
C LEU A 100 -20.08 1.79 -13.59
N THR A 101 -20.86 1.57 -14.66
CA THR A 101 -21.55 0.31 -14.91
C THR A 101 -21.27 -0.19 -16.33
N ASP A 102 -20.91 -1.47 -16.43
CA ASP A 102 -20.88 -2.25 -17.67
C ASP A 102 -22.04 -3.25 -17.62
N SER A 103 -23.10 -2.97 -18.37
CA SER A 103 -24.31 -3.81 -18.39
C SER A 103 -24.10 -5.12 -19.16
N VAL A 104 -23.15 -5.18 -20.08
CA VAL A 104 -22.83 -6.38 -20.85
C VAL A 104 -21.99 -7.34 -20.05
N ALA A 105 -20.92 -6.83 -19.43
CA ALA A 105 -20.07 -7.61 -18.52
C ALA A 105 -20.70 -7.80 -17.13
N GLN A 106 -21.84 -7.14 -16.85
CA GLN A 106 -22.53 -7.17 -15.55
C GLN A 106 -21.56 -6.83 -14.40
N LEU A 107 -20.90 -5.66 -14.49
CA LEU A 107 -19.93 -5.17 -13.52
C LEU A 107 -20.28 -3.75 -13.07
N ARG A 108 -20.06 -3.48 -11.80
CA ARG A 108 -20.01 -2.11 -11.27
C ARG A 108 -18.60 -1.80 -10.74
N LEU A 109 -18.08 -0.65 -11.13
CA LEU A 109 -16.83 -0.12 -10.62
C LEU A 109 -17.09 1.22 -9.95
N SER A 110 -16.82 1.32 -8.67
CA SER A 110 -16.92 2.58 -7.92
C SER A 110 -15.53 3.09 -7.56
N LEU A 111 -15.25 4.36 -7.89
CA LEU A 111 -14.02 5.03 -7.50
C LEU A 111 -14.33 6.11 -6.47
N GLN A 112 -13.55 6.14 -5.41
CA GLN A 112 -13.56 7.21 -4.41
C GLN A 112 -12.35 8.10 -4.63
N MET A 113 -12.56 9.40 -4.71
CA MET A 113 -11.49 10.39 -4.82
C MET A 113 -11.66 11.46 -3.76
N ALA A 114 -10.59 11.80 -3.05
CA ALA A 114 -10.59 12.89 -2.08
C ALA A 114 -9.27 13.67 -2.16
N LEU A 115 -9.34 14.99 -2.12
CA LEU A 115 -8.18 15.85 -1.99
C LEU A 115 -8.20 16.48 -0.60
N ASP A 116 -7.21 16.13 0.24
CA ASP A 116 -7.17 16.58 1.62
C ASP A 116 -6.60 18.01 1.76
N ALA A 117 -6.58 18.52 3.00
CA ALA A 117 -6.10 19.87 3.30
C ALA A 117 -4.56 19.99 3.17
N HIS A 118 -3.85 18.87 3.02
CA HIS A 118 -2.40 18.78 2.94
C HIS A 118 -1.89 18.48 1.53
N ASP A 119 -2.73 18.74 0.51
CA ASP A 119 -2.37 18.55 -0.90
C ASP A 119 -2.16 17.08 -1.31
N VAL A 120 -2.76 16.14 -0.58
CA VAL A 120 -2.71 14.72 -0.88
C VAL A 120 -4.03 14.24 -1.47
N LEU A 121 -3.95 13.73 -2.70
CA LEU A 121 -5.04 13.08 -3.41
C LEU A 121 -5.11 11.61 -2.98
N GLN A 122 -6.31 11.15 -2.65
CA GLN A 122 -6.60 9.80 -2.21
C GLN A 122 -7.54 9.15 -3.20
N LEU A 123 -7.22 7.94 -3.62
CA LEU A 123 -7.96 7.17 -4.60
C LEU A 123 -8.15 5.75 -4.10
N SER A 124 -9.33 5.19 -4.32
CA SER A 124 -9.59 3.76 -4.14
C SER A 124 -10.69 3.30 -5.08
N SER A 125 -10.66 2.02 -5.43
CA SER A 125 -11.61 1.39 -6.34
C SER A 125 -12.34 0.24 -5.64
N THR A 126 -13.60 0.03 -5.99
CA THR A 126 -14.39 -1.14 -5.57
C THR A 126 -15.08 -1.73 -6.81
N LEU A 127 -14.73 -2.97 -7.13
CA LEU A 127 -15.33 -3.75 -8.21
C LEU A 127 -16.39 -4.68 -7.61
N VAL A 128 -17.57 -4.77 -8.24
CA VAL A 128 -18.65 -5.70 -7.86
C VAL A 128 -18.99 -6.56 -9.07
N ASN A 129 -19.09 -7.87 -8.87
CA ASN A 129 -19.60 -8.80 -9.84
C ASN A 129 -21.14 -8.89 -9.70
N ASP A 130 -21.88 -8.21 -10.57
CA ASP A 130 -23.35 -8.29 -10.64
C ASP A 130 -23.84 -9.44 -11.56
N GLY A 131 -22.92 -10.17 -12.20
CA GLY A 131 -23.22 -11.33 -13.01
C GLY A 131 -23.44 -12.60 -12.17
N HIS A 132 -23.87 -13.67 -12.85
CA HIS A 132 -24.13 -14.96 -12.20
C HIS A 132 -22.89 -15.87 -12.17
N ASP A 133 -21.97 -15.68 -13.11
CA ASP A 133 -20.76 -16.49 -13.22
C ASP A 133 -19.59 -15.86 -12.47
N VAL A 134 -18.66 -16.70 -12.01
CA VAL A 134 -17.43 -16.28 -11.33
C VAL A 134 -16.62 -15.34 -12.20
N LEU A 135 -16.17 -14.22 -11.64
CA LEU A 135 -15.26 -13.28 -12.24
C LEU A 135 -13.86 -13.50 -11.70
N ASP A 136 -12.92 -13.90 -12.56
CA ASP A 136 -11.51 -13.96 -12.23
C ASP A 136 -10.89 -12.56 -12.39
N VAL A 137 -10.34 -11.99 -11.31
CA VAL A 137 -9.71 -10.66 -11.33
C VAL A 137 -8.20 -10.82 -11.26
N GLN A 138 -7.49 -10.24 -12.24
CA GLN A 138 -6.02 -10.29 -12.34
C GLN A 138 -5.37 -8.95 -11.99
N TRP A 139 -6.11 -7.86 -12.16
CA TRP A 139 -5.66 -6.52 -11.82
C TRP A 139 -6.85 -5.61 -11.56
N LEU A 140 -6.76 -4.81 -10.51
CA LEU A 140 -7.63 -3.67 -10.25
C LEU A 140 -6.77 -2.53 -9.72
N ALA A 141 -6.65 -1.46 -10.50
CA ALA A 141 -5.94 -0.28 -10.06
C ALA A 141 -6.67 0.40 -8.89
N ALA A 142 -5.97 0.71 -7.82
CA ALA A 142 -6.49 1.56 -6.75
C ALA A 142 -6.78 2.98 -7.26
N GLY A 143 -6.00 3.40 -8.23
CA GLY A 143 -6.20 4.64 -8.97
C GLY A 143 -5.27 4.75 -10.17
N THR A 144 -5.68 5.56 -11.14
CA THR A 144 -4.89 5.97 -12.28
C THR A 144 -4.71 7.48 -12.20
N VAL A 145 -3.47 7.97 -12.19
CA VAL A 145 -3.17 9.42 -12.16
C VAL A 145 -2.31 9.81 -13.36
N PRO A 146 -2.51 11.00 -13.93
CA PRO A 146 -1.68 11.50 -15.03
C PRO A 146 -0.35 12.05 -14.51
N LEU A 147 0.72 11.92 -15.30
CA LEU A 147 1.96 12.64 -15.09
C LEU A 147 2.27 13.49 -16.34
N PRO A 148 2.96 14.63 -16.17
CA PRO A 148 3.27 15.50 -17.31
C PRO A 148 4.30 14.87 -18.24
N GLY A 149 4.27 15.27 -19.53
CA GLY A 149 5.18 14.74 -20.55
C GLY A 149 6.67 15.09 -20.33
N ASN A 150 6.97 16.06 -19.48
CA ASN A 150 8.32 16.39 -19.06
C ASN A 150 8.77 15.63 -17.79
N ALA A 151 8.02 14.66 -17.31
CA ALA A 151 8.48 13.75 -16.27
C ALA A 151 9.76 13.04 -16.75
N GLN A 152 10.80 13.03 -15.92
CA GLN A 152 12.14 12.64 -16.35
C GLN A 152 12.69 11.41 -15.64
N THR A 153 12.59 11.38 -14.33
CA THR A 153 13.13 10.25 -13.55
C THR A 153 12.10 9.73 -12.54
N VAL A 154 12.22 8.47 -12.24
CA VAL A 154 11.51 7.83 -11.13
C VAL A 154 12.50 7.39 -10.06
N ARG A 155 12.23 7.78 -8.83
CA ARG A 155 12.99 7.42 -7.63
C ARG A 155 12.17 6.41 -6.84
N SER A 156 12.67 5.20 -6.70
CA SER A 156 12.05 4.10 -5.98
C SER A 156 13.02 3.51 -4.95
N TYR A 157 12.51 2.69 -4.05
CA TYR A 157 13.32 2.08 -3.00
C TYR A 157 13.21 0.56 -3.08
N THR A 158 14.35 -0.10 -3.05
CA THR A 158 14.49 -1.56 -3.05
C THR A 158 15.45 -1.96 -1.95
N GLY A 159 15.67 -3.25 -1.78
CA GLY A 159 16.68 -3.72 -0.83
C GLY A 159 16.48 -5.18 -0.44
N GLN A 160 17.12 -5.51 0.66
CA GLN A 160 17.02 -6.82 1.30
C GLN A 160 17.23 -6.64 2.81
N TRP A 161 17.04 -7.69 3.57
CA TRP A 161 17.30 -7.66 5.02
C TRP A 161 18.71 -7.15 5.33
N ALA A 162 18.81 -6.23 6.29
CA ALA A 162 20.00 -5.48 6.69
C ALA A 162 20.61 -4.57 5.58
N ASN A 163 19.88 -4.33 4.50
CA ASN A 163 20.22 -3.39 3.43
C ASN A 163 18.94 -2.86 2.77
N GLU A 164 18.00 -2.40 3.60
CA GLU A 164 16.69 -1.90 3.19
C GLU A 164 16.78 -0.50 2.59
N PHE A 165 15.72 -0.09 1.91
CA PHE A 165 15.51 1.28 1.41
C PHE A 165 16.67 1.86 0.59
N GLN A 166 17.27 1.05 -0.28
CA GLN A 166 18.27 1.51 -1.22
C GLN A 166 17.62 2.26 -2.36
N LEU A 167 17.97 3.55 -2.51
CA LEU A 167 17.44 4.41 -3.56
C LEU A 167 17.84 3.91 -4.95
N GLN A 168 16.86 3.73 -5.81
CA GLN A 168 17.01 3.51 -7.25
C GLN A 168 16.52 4.76 -7.99
N VAL A 169 17.26 5.17 -9.02
CA VAL A 169 16.88 6.30 -9.87
C VAL A 169 16.92 5.82 -11.32
N ASP A 170 15.74 5.68 -11.90
CA ASP A 170 15.58 5.23 -13.28
C ASP A 170 15.11 6.40 -14.15
N ALA A 171 15.61 6.49 -15.39
CA ALA A 171 15.08 7.43 -16.37
C ALA A 171 13.73 6.93 -16.89
N LEU A 172 12.74 7.81 -16.96
CA LEU A 172 11.50 7.53 -17.69
C LEU A 172 11.77 7.61 -19.20
N SER A 173 11.35 6.61 -19.91
CA SER A 173 11.45 6.50 -21.36
C SER A 173 10.06 6.39 -21.99
N ARG A 174 10.00 6.36 -23.34
CA ARG A 174 8.74 6.13 -24.08
C ARG A 174 8.33 4.65 -24.04
N SER A 175 8.33 4.08 -22.83
CA SER A 175 7.95 2.70 -22.54
C SER A 175 7.32 2.65 -21.16
N THR A 176 7.12 1.46 -20.63
CA THR A 176 6.58 1.24 -19.27
C THR A 176 7.70 1.00 -18.29
N TRP A 177 7.78 1.82 -17.24
CA TRP A 177 8.51 1.50 -16.02
C TRP A 177 7.58 0.77 -15.07
N GLN A 178 8.02 -0.38 -14.51
CA GLN A 178 7.20 -1.17 -13.60
C GLN A 178 8.03 -1.73 -12.44
N ARG A 179 7.42 -1.76 -11.25
CA ARG A 179 7.93 -2.44 -10.05
C ARG A 179 6.84 -3.27 -9.41
N GLU A 180 7.22 -4.44 -8.91
CA GLU A 180 6.32 -5.35 -8.19
C GLU A 180 6.98 -5.88 -6.93
N ASN A 181 6.16 -6.13 -5.91
CA ASN A 181 6.51 -6.96 -4.76
C ASN A 181 5.60 -8.20 -4.76
N ARG A 182 6.19 -9.38 -4.60
CA ARG A 182 5.50 -10.68 -4.59
C ARG A 182 5.86 -11.51 -3.36
N ARG A 183 6.44 -10.88 -2.34
CA ARG A 183 6.96 -11.55 -1.13
C ARG A 183 6.04 -11.42 0.07
N GLY A 184 4.82 -10.91 -0.10
CA GLY A 184 3.84 -10.73 0.97
C GLY A 184 4.15 -9.60 1.95
N ARG A 185 5.28 -8.89 1.78
CA ARG A 185 5.69 -7.76 2.63
C ARG A 185 6.56 -6.77 1.87
N THR A 186 6.53 -5.51 2.26
CA THR A 186 7.12 -4.40 1.51
C THR A 186 8.48 -3.92 2.01
N SER A 187 8.94 -4.36 3.19
CA SER A 187 10.08 -3.73 3.87
C SER A 187 11.42 -3.95 3.20
N HIS A 188 11.64 -5.08 2.54
CA HIS A 188 12.96 -5.45 2.04
C HIS A 188 13.11 -5.31 0.54
N ASP A 189 12.08 -5.69 -0.21
CA ASP A 189 12.20 -5.90 -1.65
C ASP A 189 11.87 -4.63 -2.44
N SER A 190 10.62 -4.21 -2.41
CA SER A 190 10.14 -3.04 -3.12
C SER A 190 9.15 -2.27 -2.24
N PHE A 191 9.42 -0.99 -2.02
CA PHE A 191 8.48 -0.11 -1.33
C PHE A 191 7.29 0.20 -2.24
N PRO A 192 6.04 0.22 -1.72
CA PRO A 192 4.83 0.44 -2.51
C PRO A 192 4.65 1.92 -2.86
N GLY A 193 5.68 2.58 -3.32
CA GLY A 193 5.64 3.99 -3.69
C GLY A 193 6.88 4.44 -4.44
N ALA A 194 6.77 5.59 -5.08
CA ALA A 194 7.85 6.22 -5.81
C ALA A 194 7.67 7.74 -5.90
N VAL A 195 8.71 8.42 -6.33
CA VAL A 195 8.70 9.85 -6.64
C VAL A 195 9.15 10.06 -8.08
N VAL A 196 8.37 10.82 -8.84
CA VAL A 196 8.68 11.23 -10.21
C VAL A 196 9.13 12.68 -10.18
N THR A 197 10.25 12.98 -10.84
CA THR A 197 10.82 14.33 -10.91
C THR A 197 10.73 14.88 -12.32
N THR A 198 10.60 16.20 -12.44
CA THR A 198 10.77 16.92 -13.69
C THR A 198 12.20 17.50 -13.80
N PRO A 199 12.66 17.97 -14.99
CA PRO A 199 14.00 18.53 -15.15
C PRO A 199 14.30 19.65 -14.16
N GLY A 200 15.48 19.60 -13.56
CA GLY A 200 15.96 20.62 -12.62
C GLY A 200 15.36 20.50 -11.20
N SER A 201 14.60 19.45 -10.91
CA SER A 201 14.08 19.22 -9.56
C SER A 201 15.20 18.82 -8.59
N THR A 202 15.15 19.40 -7.38
CA THR A 202 16.09 19.15 -6.28
C THR A 202 15.30 18.87 -4.98
N GLU A 203 16.01 18.86 -3.85
CA GLU A 203 15.37 18.78 -2.53
C GLU A 203 14.43 19.97 -2.24
N HIS A 204 14.71 21.16 -2.82
CA HIS A 204 14.03 22.41 -2.44
C HIS A 204 13.27 23.10 -3.58
N VAL A 205 13.54 22.76 -4.83
CA VAL A 205 12.91 23.39 -6.00
C VAL A 205 12.54 22.37 -7.07
N GLY A 206 11.64 22.78 -7.97
CA GLY A 206 11.17 21.97 -9.09
C GLY A 206 9.89 21.20 -8.77
N THR A 207 9.21 20.77 -9.84
CA THR A 207 7.95 20.04 -9.71
C THR A 207 8.23 18.55 -9.57
N VAL A 208 7.71 17.98 -8.51
CA VAL A 208 7.82 16.55 -8.23
C VAL A 208 6.43 15.97 -7.91
N TYR A 209 6.26 14.71 -8.26
CA TYR A 209 5.04 13.93 -8.01
C TYR A 209 5.40 12.70 -7.20
N GLY A 210 4.64 12.40 -6.18
CA GLY A 210 4.86 11.21 -5.37
C GLY A 210 3.57 10.44 -5.17
N ALA A 211 3.67 9.12 -5.14
CA ALA A 211 2.54 8.28 -4.78
C ALA A 211 3.01 7.06 -3.99
N HIS A 212 2.12 6.58 -3.12
CA HIS A 212 2.29 5.30 -2.46
C HIS A 212 0.94 4.61 -2.24
N LEU A 213 0.94 3.27 -2.26
CA LEU A 213 -0.21 2.45 -1.93
C LEU A 213 -0.20 2.15 -0.42
N ALA A 214 -1.33 2.36 0.25
CA ALA A 214 -1.49 2.02 1.67
C ALA A 214 -1.71 0.50 1.83
N TRP A 215 -0.71 -0.27 1.49
CA TRP A 215 -0.73 -1.72 1.48
C TRP A 215 0.62 -2.29 1.89
N SER A 216 0.62 -3.28 2.76
CA SER A 216 1.84 -3.94 3.25
C SER A 216 2.12 -5.28 2.55
N GLY A 217 1.23 -5.73 1.67
CA GLY A 217 1.34 -6.99 0.93
C GLY A 217 1.89 -6.83 -0.49
N ASN A 218 1.58 -7.82 -1.32
CA ASN A 218 1.98 -7.82 -2.73
C ASN A 218 1.37 -6.63 -3.48
N HIS A 219 2.18 -5.95 -4.27
CA HIS A 219 1.72 -4.78 -5.01
C HIS A 219 2.41 -4.65 -6.35
N ARG A 220 1.77 -3.88 -7.24
CA ARG A 220 2.32 -3.43 -8.52
C ARG A 220 2.17 -1.92 -8.63
N GLN A 221 3.17 -1.28 -9.21
CA GLN A 221 3.10 0.08 -9.71
C GLN A 221 3.69 0.15 -11.11
N ALA A 222 3.08 0.93 -11.98
CA ALA A 222 3.54 1.11 -13.34
C ALA A 222 3.34 2.55 -13.81
N ILE A 223 4.35 3.08 -14.49
CA ILE A 223 4.32 4.39 -15.17
C ILE A 223 4.51 4.12 -16.65
N GLU A 224 3.53 4.45 -17.46
CA GLU A 224 3.50 4.15 -18.87
C GLU A 224 3.37 5.41 -19.71
N TRP A 225 4.21 5.50 -20.78
CA TRP A 225 4.14 6.57 -21.76
C TRP A 225 2.88 6.43 -22.61
N LEU A 226 2.16 7.54 -22.79
CA LEU A 226 0.95 7.61 -23.61
C LEU A 226 1.24 8.30 -24.95
N HIS A 227 0.41 8.00 -25.95
CA HIS A 227 0.55 8.56 -27.30
C HIS A 227 0.34 10.07 -27.36
N ASP A 228 -0.36 10.66 -26.38
CA ASP A 228 -0.50 12.11 -26.23
C ASP A 228 0.77 12.83 -25.72
N GLY A 229 1.83 12.05 -25.45
CA GLY A 229 3.11 12.57 -24.97
C GLY A 229 3.18 12.79 -23.46
N GLN A 230 2.24 12.25 -22.71
CA GLN A 230 2.21 12.27 -21.25
C GLN A 230 2.37 10.85 -20.70
N TYR A 231 2.23 10.69 -19.38
CA TYR A 231 2.26 9.36 -18.74
C TYR A 231 0.98 9.12 -17.95
N GLN A 232 0.64 7.85 -17.79
CA GLN A 232 -0.24 7.38 -16.72
C GLN A 232 0.59 6.70 -15.62
N TRP A 233 0.14 6.81 -14.37
CA TRP A 233 0.69 6.08 -13.25
C TRP A 233 -0.42 5.30 -12.55
N GLN A 234 -0.27 3.99 -12.47
CA GLN A 234 -1.21 3.11 -11.79
C GLN A 234 -0.53 2.38 -10.63
N MET A 235 -1.27 2.16 -9.56
CA MET A 235 -0.87 1.33 -8.43
C MET A 235 -2.05 0.50 -7.95
N GLY A 236 -1.75 -0.71 -7.47
CA GLY A 236 -2.73 -1.64 -6.91
C GLY A 236 -2.07 -2.86 -6.29
N GLU A 237 -2.87 -3.75 -5.74
CA GLU A 237 -2.39 -5.04 -5.28
C GLU A 237 -1.89 -5.88 -6.46
N TRP A 238 -0.82 -6.61 -6.25
CA TRP A 238 -0.43 -7.66 -7.20
C TRP A 238 -1.18 -8.94 -6.83
N LEU A 239 -2.00 -9.40 -7.73
CA LEU A 239 -2.83 -10.59 -7.56
C LEU A 239 -2.21 -11.75 -8.34
N ALA A 240 -2.04 -12.90 -7.68
CA ALA A 240 -1.64 -14.12 -8.37
C ALA A 240 -2.80 -14.65 -9.25
N PRO A 241 -2.51 -15.36 -10.34
CA PRO A 241 -3.56 -15.97 -11.17
C PRO A 241 -4.48 -16.87 -10.35
N GLY A 242 -5.79 -16.57 -10.33
CA GLY A 242 -6.80 -17.30 -9.58
C GLY A 242 -6.88 -16.98 -8.08
N GLU A 243 -6.09 -16.03 -7.60
CA GLU A 243 -6.14 -15.59 -6.18
C GLU A 243 -7.47 -14.90 -5.85
N VAL A 244 -7.94 -14.05 -6.76
CA VAL A 244 -9.21 -13.34 -6.58
C VAL A 244 -10.23 -13.81 -7.61
N ARG A 245 -11.26 -14.46 -7.11
CA ARG A 245 -12.41 -14.96 -7.87
C ARG A 245 -13.66 -14.49 -7.16
N LEU A 246 -14.42 -13.62 -7.81
CA LEU A 246 -15.64 -13.04 -7.25
C LEU A 246 -16.87 -13.82 -7.70
N ASP A 247 -17.56 -14.42 -6.76
CA ASP A 247 -18.88 -14.99 -6.99
C ASP A 247 -19.93 -13.90 -7.24
N ALA A 248 -21.15 -14.30 -7.61
CA ALA A 248 -22.25 -13.39 -7.85
C ALA A 248 -22.53 -12.49 -6.62
N GLY A 249 -22.50 -11.18 -6.80
CA GLY A 249 -22.69 -10.19 -5.75
C GLY A 249 -21.46 -9.88 -4.90
N GLU A 250 -20.37 -10.61 -5.07
CA GLU A 250 -19.13 -10.34 -4.34
C GLU A 250 -18.41 -9.11 -4.86
N ARG A 251 -17.52 -8.59 -4.01
CA ARG A 251 -16.77 -7.35 -4.30
C ARG A 251 -15.30 -7.46 -3.93
N LEU A 252 -14.49 -6.78 -4.72
CA LEU A 252 -13.08 -6.49 -4.39
C LEU A 252 -12.92 -5.00 -4.15
N GLN A 253 -12.37 -4.63 -3.01
CA GLN A 253 -12.00 -3.25 -2.69
C GLN A 253 -10.48 -3.13 -2.60
N THR A 254 -9.92 -2.15 -3.30
CA THR A 254 -8.48 -1.90 -3.27
C THR A 254 -8.05 -1.16 -2.02
N PRO A 255 -6.78 -1.27 -1.62
CA PRO A 255 -6.15 -0.30 -0.73
C PRO A 255 -6.25 1.12 -1.29
N THR A 256 -6.02 2.13 -0.44
CA THR A 256 -5.99 3.53 -0.88
C THR A 256 -4.64 3.88 -1.50
N LEU A 257 -4.67 4.47 -2.69
CA LEU A 257 -3.55 5.16 -3.31
C LEU A 257 -3.51 6.60 -2.78
N PHE A 258 -2.37 7.01 -2.23
CA PHE A 258 -2.08 8.39 -1.83
C PHE A 258 -1.13 9.00 -2.84
N ALA A 259 -1.50 10.13 -3.43
CA ALA A 259 -0.69 10.82 -4.42
C ALA A 259 -0.61 12.33 -4.11
N SER A 260 0.54 12.93 -4.33
CA SER A 260 0.76 14.36 -4.08
C SER A 260 1.72 14.96 -5.10
N CYS A 261 1.68 16.27 -5.27
CA CYS A 261 2.65 17.01 -6.05
C CYS A 261 3.16 18.21 -5.25
N SER A 262 4.36 18.67 -5.60
CA SER A 262 4.94 19.87 -4.99
C SER A 262 5.83 20.60 -6.01
N VAL A 263 5.83 21.94 -5.97
CA VAL A 263 6.79 22.79 -6.68
C VAL A 263 8.01 23.14 -5.83
N GLN A 264 8.00 22.74 -4.56
CA GLN A 264 9.08 22.97 -3.60
C GLN A 264 10.01 21.76 -3.48
N GLY A 265 10.17 21.00 -4.56
CA GLY A 265 11.03 19.83 -4.62
C GLY A 265 10.61 18.69 -3.69
N LEU A 266 11.56 17.79 -3.41
CA LEU A 266 11.33 16.58 -2.62
C LEU A 266 10.89 16.88 -1.19
N ASN A 267 11.45 17.93 -0.55
CA ASN A 267 11.09 18.30 0.82
C ASN A 267 9.65 18.81 0.91
N GLY A 268 9.16 19.58 -0.08
CA GLY A 268 7.76 19.99 -0.11
C GLY A 268 6.81 18.80 -0.27
N LEU A 269 7.16 17.87 -1.14
CA LEU A 269 6.40 16.63 -1.30
C LEU A 269 6.36 15.80 0.00
N ALA A 270 7.52 15.62 0.66
CA ALA A 270 7.61 14.90 1.92
C ALA A 270 6.76 15.59 3.01
N ALA A 271 6.77 16.93 3.06
CA ALA A 271 5.98 17.69 4.03
C ALA A 271 4.47 17.45 3.87
N ASN A 272 3.96 17.35 2.63
CA ASN A 272 2.56 17.02 2.35
C ASN A 272 2.17 15.66 2.94
N PHE A 273 2.95 14.61 2.64
CA PHE A 273 2.71 13.27 3.19
C PHE A 273 2.83 13.23 4.72
N HIS A 274 3.85 13.89 5.29
CA HIS A 274 4.02 13.96 6.74
C HIS A 274 2.84 14.64 7.42
N ALA A 275 2.30 15.72 6.85
CA ALA A 275 1.15 16.41 7.40
C ALA A 275 -0.11 15.53 7.36
N THR A 276 -0.36 14.85 6.23
CA THR A 276 -1.45 13.88 6.10
C THR A 276 -1.34 12.74 7.12
N VAL A 277 -0.15 12.14 7.29
CA VAL A 277 0.08 11.08 8.27
C VAL A 277 -0.19 11.59 9.68
N ARG A 278 0.36 12.75 10.08
CA ARG A 278 0.13 13.33 11.41
C ARG A 278 -1.35 13.58 11.70
N SER A 279 -2.12 14.02 10.69
CA SER A 279 -3.56 14.28 10.85
C SER A 279 -4.40 13.03 11.06
N ARG A 280 -3.85 11.85 10.74
CA ARG A 280 -4.54 10.54 10.82
C ARG A 280 -4.12 9.70 12.01
N LEU A 281 -3.04 10.06 12.71
CA LEU A 281 -2.57 9.27 13.85
C LEU A 281 -3.58 9.33 14.99
N PRO A 282 -4.12 8.20 15.44
CA PRO A 282 -5.04 8.13 16.57
C PRO A 282 -4.24 8.20 17.88
N TRP A 283 -3.85 9.40 18.27
CA TRP A 283 -3.12 9.59 19.52
C TRP A 283 -3.99 9.22 20.73
N PRO A 284 -3.51 8.39 21.67
CA PRO A 284 -4.20 8.15 22.92
C PRO A 284 -4.51 9.47 23.64
N GLY A 285 -5.80 9.67 24.01
CA GLY A 285 -6.24 10.94 24.62
C GLY A 285 -6.24 12.14 23.67
N GLY A 286 -6.16 11.94 22.34
CA GLY A 286 -6.21 13.00 21.33
C GLY A 286 -5.00 13.92 21.27
N ARG A 287 -3.91 13.60 21.96
CA ARG A 287 -2.68 14.40 22.00
C ARG A 287 -1.47 13.59 21.55
N MET A 288 -0.60 14.25 20.78
CA MET A 288 0.71 13.70 20.46
C MET A 288 1.49 13.40 21.74
N ARG A 289 1.99 12.18 21.88
CA ARG A 289 2.90 11.76 22.94
C ARG A 289 4.26 11.44 22.33
N PRO A 290 5.36 11.93 22.88
CA PRO A 290 6.70 11.51 22.48
C PRO A 290 6.83 9.98 22.51
N ARG A 291 7.58 9.42 21.59
CA ARG A 291 7.89 7.98 21.63
C ARG A 291 8.81 7.73 22.82
N PRO A 292 8.50 6.72 23.65
CA PRO A 292 9.38 6.39 24.77
C PRO A 292 10.72 5.86 24.23
N VAL A 293 11.80 6.23 24.91
CA VAL A 293 13.09 5.58 24.74
C VAL A 293 12.96 4.15 25.26
N HIS A 294 13.16 3.14 24.40
CA HIS A 294 13.02 1.76 24.84
C HIS A 294 14.28 0.93 24.63
N LEU A 295 14.46 -0.05 25.50
CA LEU A 295 15.42 -1.12 25.38
C LEU A 295 14.65 -2.41 25.07
N ASN A 296 15.12 -3.15 24.08
CA ASN A 296 14.67 -4.51 23.76
C ASN A 296 15.78 -5.48 24.16
N THR A 297 15.44 -6.62 24.76
CA THR A 297 16.42 -7.56 25.33
C THR A 297 17.09 -8.46 24.30
N TRP A 298 16.65 -8.47 23.03
CA TRP A 298 17.10 -9.44 22.02
C TRP A 298 18.64 -9.49 21.92
N GLU A 299 19.27 -8.40 21.59
CA GLU A 299 20.72 -8.35 21.37
C GLU A 299 21.55 -8.55 22.67
N ALA A 300 20.91 -8.44 23.84
CA ALA A 300 21.60 -8.64 25.12
C ALA A 300 21.65 -10.10 25.54
N VAL A 301 20.56 -10.86 25.34
CA VAL A 301 20.42 -12.21 25.93
C VAL A 301 19.94 -13.28 24.95
N TYR A 302 19.45 -12.89 23.76
CA TYR A 302 18.81 -13.81 22.80
C TYR A 302 17.83 -14.76 23.52
N PHE A 303 17.98 -16.07 23.40
CA PHE A 303 17.14 -17.09 24.04
C PHE A 303 17.56 -17.45 25.49
N ASP A 304 18.70 -16.95 25.98
CA ASP A 304 19.21 -17.25 27.33
C ASP A 304 18.62 -16.31 28.38
N HIS A 305 17.32 -16.53 28.65
CA HIS A 305 16.58 -15.76 29.62
C HIS A 305 16.84 -16.25 31.05
N ARG A 306 17.74 -15.58 31.77
CA ARG A 306 17.92 -15.72 33.22
C ARG A 306 17.28 -14.53 33.90
N THR A 307 16.34 -14.78 34.81
CA THR A 307 15.51 -13.71 35.41
C THR A 307 16.36 -12.65 36.12
N ASP A 308 17.42 -13.06 36.78
CA ASP A 308 18.30 -12.12 37.50
C ASP A 308 19.08 -11.21 36.55
N ASP A 309 19.65 -11.75 35.46
CA ASP A 309 20.36 -10.98 34.46
C ASP A 309 19.42 -9.95 33.77
N ILE A 310 18.16 -10.37 33.52
CA ILE A 310 17.17 -9.46 32.92
C ILE A 310 16.76 -8.35 33.90
N ARG A 311 16.68 -8.62 35.19
CA ARG A 311 16.43 -7.60 36.23
C ARG A 311 17.59 -6.61 36.34
N GLU A 312 18.84 -7.08 36.38
CA GLU A 312 20.03 -6.21 36.40
C GLU A 312 20.05 -5.34 35.14
N LEU A 313 19.73 -5.89 33.95
CA LEU A 313 19.62 -5.14 32.72
C LEU A 313 18.54 -4.06 32.81
N ALA A 314 17.38 -4.36 33.40
CA ALA A 314 16.32 -3.38 33.59
C ALA A 314 16.72 -2.26 34.55
N GLU A 315 17.43 -2.56 35.65
CA GLU A 315 17.96 -1.57 36.58
C GLU A 315 18.99 -0.64 35.90
N ALA A 316 19.90 -1.24 35.13
CA ALA A 316 20.89 -0.47 34.36
C ALA A 316 20.19 0.42 33.31
N ALA A 317 19.19 -0.10 32.60
CA ALA A 317 18.41 0.66 31.63
C ALA A 317 17.69 1.86 32.25
N ALA A 318 17.04 1.65 33.42
CA ALA A 318 16.38 2.74 34.14
C ALA A 318 17.39 3.84 34.58
N SER A 319 18.58 3.44 34.99
CA SER A 319 19.62 4.39 35.44
C SER A 319 20.10 5.34 34.35
N VAL A 320 19.98 4.98 33.08
CA VAL A 320 20.38 5.79 31.91
C VAL A 320 19.18 6.44 31.19
N GLY A 321 17.96 6.35 31.78
CA GLY A 321 16.80 7.08 31.29
C GLY A 321 15.98 6.34 30.22
N VAL A 322 16.07 5.01 30.14
CA VAL A 322 15.14 4.19 29.36
C VAL A 322 13.74 4.29 29.97
N GLU A 323 12.74 4.44 29.14
CA GLU A 323 11.33 4.65 29.54
C GLU A 323 10.45 3.41 29.30
N ARG A 324 10.90 2.48 28.45
CA ARG A 324 10.21 1.20 28.17
C ARG A 324 11.21 0.06 28.04
N PHE A 325 10.93 -1.02 28.74
CA PHE A 325 11.73 -2.24 28.71
C PHE A 325 10.93 -3.37 28.04
N VAL A 326 11.43 -3.90 26.92
CA VAL A 326 10.74 -4.91 26.10
C VAL A 326 11.45 -6.26 26.27
N LEU A 327 10.75 -7.24 26.82
CA LEU A 327 11.20 -8.63 26.85
C LEU A 327 10.94 -9.26 25.48
N ASP A 328 12.02 -9.64 24.80
CA ASP A 328 11.97 -10.19 23.43
C ASP A 328 11.85 -11.72 23.42
N ASP A 329 12.05 -12.32 22.23
CA ASP A 329 11.95 -13.75 21.96
C ASP A 329 12.73 -14.61 22.96
N GLY A 330 12.17 -15.76 23.33
CA GLY A 330 12.79 -16.68 24.28
C GLY A 330 12.08 -16.80 25.64
N TRP A 331 11.00 -16.02 25.89
CA TRP A 331 10.29 -16.04 27.17
C TRP A 331 9.27 -17.18 27.32
N PHE A 332 8.81 -17.78 26.22
CA PHE A 332 7.76 -18.79 26.22
C PHE A 332 8.30 -20.21 26.22
N GLN A 333 7.43 -21.16 26.60
CA GLN A 333 7.79 -22.54 26.85
C GLN A 333 8.43 -23.22 25.65
N GLY A 334 9.59 -23.88 25.87
CA GLY A 334 10.31 -24.62 24.83
C GLY A 334 11.09 -23.74 23.86
N ARG A 335 11.05 -22.42 24.04
CA ARG A 335 11.74 -21.48 23.16
C ARG A 335 13.20 -21.28 23.57
N HIS A 336 14.06 -22.23 23.14
CA HIS A 336 15.51 -22.17 23.36
C HIS A 336 16.30 -21.88 22.09
N SER A 337 15.61 -21.79 20.95
CA SER A 337 16.14 -21.46 19.63
C SER A 337 15.01 -21.02 18.70
N ASP A 338 15.35 -20.55 17.50
CA ASP A 338 14.38 -20.17 16.45
C ASP A 338 13.66 -21.37 15.79
N ARG A 339 13.99 -22.62 16.18
CA ARG A 339 13.52 -23.84 15.51
C ARG A 339 12.27 -24.48 16.11
N ALA A 340 11.87 -24.05 17.30
CA ALA A 340 10.78 -24.65 18.04
C ALA A 340 9.94 -23.62 18.79
N ALA A 341 8.74 -24.04 19.19
CA ALA A 341 7.83 -23.40 20.14
C ALA A 341 7.21 -22.06 19.68
N LEU A 342 7.54 -21.51 18.51
CA LEU A 342 6.84 -20.32 18.01
C LEU A 342 5.35 -20.62 17.81
N GLY A 343 4.48 -19.88 18.50
CA GLY A 343 3.05 -20.11 18.58
C GLY A 343 2.58 -20.48 20.00
N ASP A 344 3.47 -20.94 20.86
CA ASP A 344 3.19 -21.42 22.22
C ASP A 344 3.37 -20.26 23.23
N TRP A 345 2.45 -19.28 23.21
CA TRP A 345 2.58 -18.00 23.92
C TRP A 345 2.26 -18.08 25.42
N TRP A 346 2.85 -19.02 26.15
CA TRP A 346 2.80 -19.05 27.61
C TRP A 346 4.20 -19.11 28.23
N PRO A 347 4.41 -18.47 29.40
CA PRO A 347 5.73 -18.37 30.00
C PRO A 347 6.37 -19.73 30.23
N ASP A 348 7.67 -19.84 29.92
CA ASP A 348 8.44 -21.05 30.23
C ASP A 348 8.60 -21.18 31.74
N PRO A 349 8.04 -22.24 32.41
CA PRO A 349 8.12 -22.36 33.85
C PRO A 349 9.55 -22.59 34.37
N ALA A 350 10.49 -23.06 33.53
CA ALA A 350 11.88 -23.20 33.90
C ALA A 350 12.60 -21.83 33.98
N LYS A 351 12.20 -20.88 33.13
CA LYS A 351 12.76 -19.50 33.12
C LYS A 351 11.96 -18.57 34.03
N TYR A 352 10.65 -18.73 34.07
CA TYR A 352 9.70 -17.88 34.80
C TYR A 352 8.73 -18.70 35.63
N PRO A 353 9.19 -19.31 36.78
CA PRO A 353 8.37 -20.20 37.57
C PRO A 353 7.09 -19.55 38.13
N ASP A 354 7.13 -18.22 38.36
CA ASP A 354 5.98 -17.43 38.82
C ASP A 354 5.32 -16.64 37.70
N GLY A 355 5.57 -17.01 36.41
CA GLY A 355 5.15 -16.27 35.24
C GLY A 355 5.89 -14.95 35.06
N LEU A 356 5.39 -14.09 34.13
CA LEU A 356 6.03 -12.82 33.81
C LEU A 356 5.66 -11.67 34.76
N GLN A 357 4.66 -11.86 35.63
CA GLN A 357 4.16 -10.80 36.53
C GLN A 357 5.22 -10.24 37.49
N PRO A 358 6.11 -11.05 38.09
CA PRO A 358 7.18 -10.49 38.94
C PRO A 358 8.15 -9.58 38.20
N LEU A 359 8.53 -9.93 36.96
CA LEU A 359 9.39 -9.11 36.12
C LEU A 359 8.68 -7.81 35.67
N ALA A 360 7.42 -7.92 35.23
CA ALA A 360 6.64 -6.74 34.83
C ALA A 360 6.47 -5.75 35.98
N ARG A 361 6.19 -6.25 37.20
CA ARG A 361 6.14 -5.37 38.40
C ARG A 361 7.47 -4.71 38.70
N HIS A 362 8.57 -5.45 38.59
CA HIS A 362 9.90 -4.90 38.82
C HIS A 362 10.23 -3.76 37.86
N VAL A 363 9.99 -3.97 36.57
CA VAL A 363 10.17 -2.93 35.53
C VAL A 363 9.30 -1.71 35.80
N ASN A 364 8.03 -1.91 36.17
CA ASN A 364 7.14 -0.81 36.50
C ASN A 364 7.56 -0.04 37.77
N GLN A 365 8.10 -0.72 38.78
CA GLN A 365 8.65 -0.09 39.99
C GLN A 365 9.87 0.76 39.69
N LEU A 366 10.65 0.46 38.65
CA LEU A 366 11.74 1.27 38.14
C LEU A 366 11.26 2.49 37.32
N GLY A 367 9.95 2.68 37.17
CA GLY A 367 9.35 3.79 36.43
C GLY A 367 9.23 3.58 34.93
N MET A 368 9.52 2.41 34.42
CA MET A 368 9.44 2.06 33.00
C MET A 368 8.13 1.33 32.65
N GLU A 369 7.70 1.48 31.40
CA GLU A 369 6.67 0.62 30.81
C GLU A 369 7.25 -0.77 30.51
N PHE A 370 6.48 -1.84 30.75
CA PHE A 370 6.85 -3.20 30.35
C PHE A 370 6.24 -3.54 28.99
N GLY A 371 7.03 -4.07 28.06
CA GLY A 371 6.63 -4.57 26.76
C GLY A 371 6.97 -6.05 26.60
N LEU A 372 6.24 -6.75 25.76
CA LEU A 372 6.45 -8.16 25.43
C LEU A 372 6.45 -8.34 23.91
N TRP A 373 7.46 -9.05 23.40
CA TRP A 373 7.53 -9.42 21.99
C TRP A 373 6.66 -10.65 21.71
N VAL A 374 5.95 -10.61 20.58
CA VAL A 374 5.21 -11.74 19.98
C VAL A 374 5.29 -11.68 18.47
N GLU A 375 5.30 -12.83 17.80
CA GLU A 375 5.29 -12.99 16.33
C GLU A 375 4.09 -13.87 15.92
N PRO A 376 2.85 -13.33 15.96
CA PRO A 376 1.63 -14.12 15.85
C PRO A 376 1.35 -14.64 14.43
N GLU A 377 1.99 -14.11 13.41
CA GLU A 377 1.82 -14.49 12.01
C GLU A 377 2.58 -15.75 11.59
N MET A 378 3.44 -16.26 12.47
CA MET A 378 4.28 -17.42 12.18
C MET A 378 4.14 -18.51 13.25
N VAL A 379 4.46 -19.74 12.87
CA VAL A 379 4.45 -20.91 13.76
C VAL A 379 5.61 -21.84 13.41
N ASN A 380 6.26 -22.44 14.43
CA ASN A 380 7.18 -23.53 14.15
C ASN A 380 6.42 -24.85 13.92
N PRO A 381 6.87 -25.73 13.01
CA PRO A 381 6.38 -27.10 12.95
C PRO A 381 6.50 -27.86 14.29
N ASP A 382 7.56 -27.58 15.05
CA ASP A 382 7.76 -28.06 16.40
C ASP A 382 7.19 -27.07 17.43
N SER A 383 5.87 -27.00 17.48
CA SER A 383 5.10 -26.28 18.50
C SER A 383 3.82 -27.04 18.83
N GLU A 384 3.25 -26.80 19.98
CA GLU A 384 1.95 -27.38 20.39
C GLU A 384 0.81 -26.80 19.56
N LEU A 385 0.91 -25.49 19.22
CA LEU A 385 -0.07 -24.84 18.36
C LEU A 385 -0.18 -25.55 17.00
N PHE A 386 0.95 -25.84 16.35
CA PHE A 386 0.94 -26.52 15.05
C PHE A 386 0.51 -27.97 15.16
N ARG A 387 0.93 -28.70 16.19
CA ARG A 387 0.49 -30.09 16.40
C ARG A 387 -1.02 -30.21 16.61
N SER A 388 -1.60 -29.24 17.31
CA SER A 388 -3.03 -29.20 17.58
C SER A 388 -3.87 -28.70 16.40
N ASN A 389 -3.31 -27.80 15.55
CA ASN A 389 -4.03 -27.12 14.47
C ASN A 389 -3.16 -27.03 13.19
N PRO A 390 -2.77 -28.15 12.58
CA PRO A 390 -1.89 -28.13 11.40
C PRO A 390 -2.52 -27.45 10.17
N ASP A 391 -3.84 -27.40 10.10
CA ASP A 391 -4.64 -26.75 9.05
C ASP A 391 -4.68 -25.22 9.18
N TRP A 392 -4.16 -24.66 10.26
CA TRP A 392 -4.01 -23.22 10.42
C TRP A 392 -2.78 -22.65 9.68
N ALA A 393 -1.83 -23.50 9.30
CA ALA A 393 -0.74 -23.06 8.44
C ALA A 393 -1.23 -22.87 6.99
N LEU A 394 -0.86 -21.76 6.37
CA LEU A 394 -1.15 -21.53 4.95
C LEU A 394 -0.46 -22.60 4.10
N GLN A 395 -1.23 -23.31 3.30
CA GLN A 395 -0.75 -24.43 2.48
C GLN A 395 -1.55 -24.57 1.18
N LEU A 396 -0.94 -25.18 0.20
CA LEU A 396 -1.59 -25.56 -1.05
C LEU A 396 -1.87 -27.05 -1.03
N GLU A 397 -3.08 -27.45 -1.38
CA GLU A 397 -3.50 -28.86 -1.45
C GLU A 397 -2.56 -29.68 -2.34
N GLY A 398 -2.14 -30.84 -1.85
CA GLY A 398 -1.23 -31.74 -2.56
C GLY A 398 0.21 -31.24 -2.71
N ARG A 399 0.59 -30.15 -2.03
CA ARG A 399 1.97 -29.63 -2.03
C ARG A 399 2.60 -29.76 -0.64
N PRO A 400 3.92 -29.96 -0.55
CA PRO A 400 4.59 -29.98 0.75
C PRO A 400 4.56 -28.58 1.38
N LEU A 401 4.48 -28.54 2.70
CA LEU A 401 4.69 -27.30 3.46
C LEU A 401 6.14 -26.82 3.26
N LEU A 402 6.29 -25.56 2.92
CA LEU A 402 7.59 -24.90 2.78
C LEU A 402 7.86 -24.03 3.99
N THR A 403 8.87 -24.39 4.78
CA THR A 403 9.28 -23.55 5.90
C THR A 403 10.16 -22.41 5.44
N MET A 404 9.92 -21.22 5.96
CA MET A 404 10.83 -20.07 5.89
C MET A 404 11.42 -19.85 7.29
N ARG A 405 12.75 -19.84 7.44
CA ARG A 405 13.42 -19.72 8.74
C ARG A 405 12.94 -20.78 9.78
N ASN A 406 12.68 -22.02 9.35
CA ASN A 406 12.06 -23.07 10.16
C ASN A 406 10.65 -22.73 10.68
N GLN A 407 9.97 -21.82 10.03
CA GLN A 407 8.65 -21.32 10.38
C GLN A 407 7.67 -21.53 9.22
N LEU A 408 6.39 -21.66 9.57
CA LEU A 408 5.26 -21.67 8.66
C LEU A 408 4.43 -20.42 8.88
N VAL A 409 3.78 -19.93 7.84
CA VAL A 409 2.88 -18.78 7.92
C VAL A 409 1.52 -19.22 8.38
N LEU A 410 0.97 -18.56 9.40
CA LEU A 410 -0.39 -18.82 9.90
C LEU A 410 -1.45 -18.05 9.11
N ASP A 411 -2.62 -18.66 8.98
CA ASP A 411 -3.86 -17.98 8.61
C ASP A 411 -4.43 -17.30 9.87
N ILE A 412 -4.06 -16.06 10.08
CA ILE A 412 -4.48 -15.28 11.26
C ILE A 412 -5.95 -14.87 11.25
N ALA A 413 -6.71 -15.25 10.22
CA ALA A 413 -8.15 -15.05 10.18
C ALA A 413 -8.93 -16.16 10.93
N ARG A 414 -8.23 -17.17 11.45
CA ARG A 414 -8.79 -18.29 12.20
C ARG A 414 -8.66 -18.16 13.72
#